data_1f6ded4ba2f5af5b057973802824ace5
#
_entry.id   1f6ded4ba2f5af5b057973802824ace5
#
_cell.length_a   1.000
_cell.length_b   1.000
_cell.length_c   1.000
_cell.angle_alpha   90.00
_cell.angle_beta   90.00
_cell.angle_gamma   90.00
#
_symmetry.space_group_name_H-M   'P 1'
#
loop_
_entity.id
_entity.type
_entity.pdbx_description
1 polymer ?
#
loop_
_entity_poly.entity_id
_entity_poly.type
_entity_poly.pdbx_seq_one_letter_code
_entity_poly.pdbx_strand_id
1 'polypeptide(L)'
;MKNTRLLLTFLMTVGCWSAGASLPSTQPGERQLTGTWSAQWICDGGFSPYDYGVYRFRKRFDLPKKPERFVINISADNRYRLLVNGQEACWGPARGDLNRWYYETVDIAPLLRPGQNVLAVTVWNLGTRSPGAQISRQTGLIVQGNSSVEDDVNTDGSWLVLRDESFSPLFNCPEAGYIGGHDRIDGTKYPWGWETVGFDDSKWYAATGFSPGKTYGAPGYGESDWILTPRDIPMMELTEQRLTAVRRQQGLASLPTFIDGRSPLKIPARTKCTVLLDQGFLTTAYPELKVSGGKGSKIKLTYSEALFDERGKGNRNEIDGRECRGFADEFLPDVLQKYQDKPFR
;
A
#
# COMPACT_ATOMS: atom_id res chain seq x y z
N MET A 1 -11.05 35.01 -7.29
CA MET A 1 -10.78 33.85 -6.41
C MET A 1 -11.65 32.69 -6.91
N LYS A 2 -11.06 31.68 -7.51
CA LYS A 2 -11.80 30.54 -8.08
C LYS A 2 -12.37 29.69 -6.94
N ASN A 3 -13.69 29.50 -6.93
CA ASN A 3 -14.38 28.62 -5.99
C ASN A 3 -14.03 27.17 -6.32
N THR A 4 -13.10 26.59 -5.59
CA THR A 4 -12.77 25.17 -5.72
C THR A 4 -13.77 24.36 -4.90
N ARG A 5 -14.52 23.49 -5.55
CA ARG A 5 -15.46 22.55 -4.89
C ARG A 5 -14.72 21.21 -4.68
N LEU A 6 -14.82 20.66 -3.49
CA LEU A 6 -14.36 19.30 -3.20
C LEU A 6 -15.46 18.33 -3.64
N LEU A 7 -15.11 17.41 -4.52
CA LEU A 7 -16.01 16.33 -4.97
C LEU A 7 -15.48 15.00 -4.38
N LEU A 8 -16.13 14.51 -3.34
CA LEU A 8 -15.91 13.15 -2.85
C LEU A 8 -16.77 12.20 -3.70
N THR A 9 -16.11 11.42 -4.55
CA THR A 9 -16.81 10.47 -5.40
C THR A 9 -16.48 9.06 -4.91
N PHE A 10 -17.50 8.36 -4.39
CA PHE A 10 -17.49 6.92 -4.29
C PHE A 10 -18.10 6.37 -5.60
N LEU A 11 -17.31 6.38 -6.67
CA LEU A 11 -17.80 5.94 -7.97
C LEU A 11 -17.64 4.42 -8.09
N MET A 12 -18.74 3.69 -8.19
CA MET A 12 -18.75 2.45 -8.97
C MET A 12 -18.89 2.83 -10.43
N THR A 13 -17.87 2.66 -11.22
CA THR A 13 -18.07 2.37 -12.63
C THR A 13 -18.38 0.89 -12.72
N VAL A 14 -19.57 0.55 -13.19
CA VAL A 14 -19.90 -0.78 -13.69
C VAL A 14 -19.19 -0.90 -15.05
N GLY A 15 -17.87 -1.04 -14.99
CA GLY A 15 -17.11 -1.73 -15.98
C GLY A 15 -16.67 -3.00 -15.26
N CYS A 16 -16.65 -4.14 -15.90
CA CYS A 16 -16.04 -5.36 -15.36
C CYS A 16 -14.54 -5.14 -15.14
N TRP A 17 -14.22 -4.41 -14.08
CA TRP A 17 -12.90 -4.36 -13.48
C TRP A 17 -13.06 -5.20 -12.23
N SER A 18 -12.51 -6.39 -12.28
CA SER A 18 -12.32 -7.19 -11.08
C SER A 18 -11.69 -6.28 -10.02
N ALA A 19 -12.38 -6.06 -8.92
CA ALA A 19 -11.76 -5.53 -7.70
C ALA A 19 -10.43 -6.26 -7.54
N GLY A 20 -9.36 -5.51 -7.26
CA GLY A 20 -8.00 -5.99 -7.31
C GLY A 20 -7.72 -7.13 -6.33
N ALA A 21 -8.16 -8.33 -6.71
CA ALA A 21 -7.74 -9.53 -6.01
C ALA A 21 -6.26 -9.74 -6.30
N SER A 22 -5.46 -9.91 -5.26
CA SER A 22 -4.07 -10.36 -5.42
C SER A 22 -4.02 -11.57 -6.32
N LEU A 23 -3.02 -11.64 -7.20
CA LEU A 23 -2.78 -12.84 -7.99
C LEU A 23 -2.59 -14.04 -7.03
N PRO A 24 -3.08 -15.22 -7.38
CA PRO A 24 -2.90 -16.40 -6.56
C PRO A 24 -1.42 -16.72 -6.42
N SER A 25 -1.02 -17.23 -5.26
CA SER A 25 0.33 -17.77 -5.08
C SER A 25 0.54 -18.98 -5.97
N THR A 26 1.78 -19.14 -6.45
CA THR A 26 2.23 -20.34 -7.16
C THR A 26 3.44 -20.95 -6.45
N GLN A 27 3.96 -22.05 -6.96
CA GLN A 27 5.11 -22.69 -6.34
C GLN A 27 6.42 -22.03 -6.80
N PRO A 28 7.36 -21.78 -5.87
CA PRO A 28 8.70 -21.36 -6.23
C PRO A 28 9.44 -22.50 -6.98
N GLY A 29 10.40 -22.11 -7.80
CA GLY A 29 11.32 -23.08 -8.40
C GLY A 29 12.32 -23.63 -7.37
N GLU A 30 12.97 -24.73 -7.69
CA GLU A 30 13.98 -25.35 -6.79
C GLU A 30 15.11 -24.37 -6.42
N ARG A 31 15.54 -23.53 -7.37
CA ARG A 31 16.56 -22.50 -7.17
C ARG A 31 16.22 -21.51 -6.06
N GLN A 32 14.93 -21.29 -5.78
CA GLN A 32 14.45 -20.33 -4.79
C GLN A 32 14.25 -20.96 -3.41
N LEU A 33 14.24 -22.28 -3.34
CA LEU A 33 14.06 -23.03 -2.08
C LEU A 33 15.37 -23.20 -1.30
N THR A 34 16.49 -23.25 -2.01
CA THR A 34 17.79 -23.52 -1.40
C THR A 34 18.87 -22.61 -1.97
N GLY A 35 19.79 -22.17 -1.14
CA GLY A 35 20.97 -21.44 -1.55
C GLY A 35 20.83 -19.92 -1.55
N THR A 36 21.72 -19.30 -2.30
CA THR A 36 21.82 -17.84 -2.42
C THR A 36 21.14 -17.39 -3.72
N TRP A 37 20.28 -16.39 -3.63
CA TRP A 37 19.66 -15.77 -4.79
C TRP A 37 20.66 -14.90 -5.55
N SER A 38 20.48 -14.75 -6.86
CA SER A 38 21.23 -13.78 -7.67
C SER A 38 20.74 -12.33 -7.42
N ALA A 39 19.47 -12.19 -7.05
CA ALA A 39 18.91 -10.91 -6.65
C ALA A 39 19.50 -10.41 -5.33
N GLN A 40 19.63 -9.10 -5.23
CA GLN A 40 20.08 -8.42 -4.02
C GLN A 40 18.90 -7.73 -3.33
N TRP A 41 18.94 -7.67 -2.02
CA TRP A 41 18.16 -6.71 -1.28
C TRP A 41 18.60 -5.30 -1.67
N ILE A 42 17.65 -4.48 -2.11
CA ILE A 42 17.88 -3.10 -2.53
C ILE A 42 17.15 -2.12 -1.63
N CYS A 43 17.74 -0.94 -1.43
CA CYS A 43 17.15 0.17 -0.69
C CYS A 43 17.46 1.51 -1.36
N ASP A 44 16.95 2.60 -0.77
CA ASP A 44 17.40 3.95 -1.07
C ASP A 44 18.70 4.24 -0.30
N GLY A 45 19.81 4.39 -1.00
CA GLY A 45 21.12 4.64 -0.38
C GLY A 45 21.30 6.07 0.16
N GLY A 46 20.36 6.97 -0.12
CA GLY A 46 20.43 8.37 0.32
C GLY A 46 19.80 8.64 1.69
N PHE A 47 19.12 7.66 2.28
CA PHE A 47 18.39 7.82 3.54
C PHE A 47 18.71 6.68 4.51
N SER A 48 18.46 6.93 5.80
CA SER A 48 18.56 5.89 6.82
C SER A 48 17.53 4.77 6.55
N PRO A 49 17.97 3.52 6.42
CA PRO A 49 17.05 2.41 6.17
C PRO A 49 16.24 1.99 7.40
N TYR A 50 16.49 2.59 8.56
CA TYR A 50 15.81 2.28 9.83
C TYR A 50 14.68 3.25 10.17
N ASP A 51 14.62 4.38 9.45
CA ASP A 51 13.67 5.42 9.74
C ASP A 51 12.33 5.18 9.02
N TYR A 52 11.30 5.87 9.52
CA TYR A 52 10.03 5.94 8.83
C TYR A 52 10.20 6.42 7.38
N GLY A 53 9.61 5.70 6.45
CA GLY A 53 9.61 6.10 5.06
C GLY A 53 8.68 5.26 4.19
N VAL A 54 8.24 5.86 3.11
CA VAL A 54 7.55 5.18 2.00
C VAL A 54 8.42 5.32 0.77
N TYR A 55 8.72 4.21 0.14
CA TYR A 55 9.64 4.14 -0.98
C TYR A 55 8.94 3.57 -2.20
N ARG A 56 9.18 4.14 -3.37
CA ARG A 56 8.69 3.71 -4.67
C ARG A 56 9.84 3.11 -5.44
N PHE A 57 9.75 1.83 -5.77
CA PHE A 57 10.72 1.15 -6.62
C PHE A 57 10.11 0.89 -7.98
N ARG A 58 10.92 1.03 -9.03
CA ARG A 58 10.50 0.80 -10.43
C ARG A 58 11.55 0.01 -11.19
N LYS A 59 11.07 -0.95 -12.00
CA LYS A 59 11.88 -1.64 -13.00
C LYS A 59 11.12 -1.67 -14.32
N ARG A 60 11.69 -1.06 -15.36
CA ARG A 60 11.21 -1.19 -16.73
C ARG A 60 11.96 -2.31 -17.42
N PHE A 61 11.25 -3.10 -18.21
CA PHE A 61 11.81 -4.19 -19.00
C PHE A 61 10.97 -4.42 -20.24
N ASP A 62 11.57 -5.01 -21.28
CA ASP A 62 10.92 -5.25 -22.57
C ASP A 62 10.72 -6.73 -22.80
N LEU A 63 9.56 -7.09 -23.36
CA LEU A 63 9.24 -8.44 -23.74
C LEU A 63 8.92 -8.51 -25.23
N PRO A 64 9.55 -9.40 -26.02
CA PRO A 64 9.27 -9.54 -27.44
C PRO A 64 7.85 -10.05 -27.73
N LYS A 65 7.27 -10.79 -26.78
CA LYS A 65 5.90 -11.32 -26.80
C LYS A 65 5.37 -11.48 -25.38
N LYS A 66 4.06 -11.54 -25.23
CA LYS A 66 3.44 -11.87 -23.94
C LYS A 66 3.83 -13.30 -23.54
N PRO A 67 4.44 -13.51 -22.37
CA PRO A 67 4.77 -14.85 -21.90
C PRO A 67 3.51 -15.59 -21.44
N GLU A 68 3.50 -16.90 -21.56
CA GLU A 68 2.46 -17.76 -20.97
C GLU A 68 2.61 -17.85 -19.45
N ARG A 69 3.85 -17.76 -18.97
CA ARG A 69 4.22 -17.81 -17.56
C ARG A 69 5.40 -16.88 -17.30
N PHE A 70 5.33 -16.12 -16.19
CA PHE A 70 6.41 -15.24 -15.73
C PHE A 70 6.33 -15.14 -14.21
N VAL A 71 7.11 -15.97 -13.55
CA VAL A 71 7.02 -16.17 -12.09
C VAL A 71 8.12 -15.44 -11.38
N ILE A 72 7.73 -14.62 -10.41
CA ILE A 72 8.64 -13.90 -9.53
C ILE A 72 8.42 -14.27 -8.07
N ASN A 73 9.49 -14.18 -7.30
CA ASN A 73 9.52 -14.33 -5.86
C ASN A 73 9.84 -12.96 -5.27
N ILE A 74 8.98 -12.44 -4.42
CA ILE A 74 9.09 -11.06 -3.91
C ILE A 74 8.94 -11.00 -2.41
N SER A 75 9.77 -10.19 -1.77
CA SER A 75 9.65 -9.84 -0.36
C SER A 75 10.13 -8.41 -0.11
N ALA A 76 9.77 -7.85 1.04
CA ALA A 76 10.26 -6.56 1.50
C ALA A 76 10.24 -6.46 3.03
N ASP A 77 10.94 -5.49 3.53
CA ASP A 77 10.90 -5.10 4.94
C ASP A 77 10.58 -3.58 5.05
N ASN A 78 9.48 -3.16 5.67
CA ASN A 78 8.53 -4.00 6.47
C ASN A 78 7.52 -4.73 5.58
N ARG A 79 6.88 -4.02 4.64
CA ARG A 79 5.81 -4.52 3.80
C ARG A 79 5.86 -3.91 2.41
N TYR A 80 5.23 -4.57 1.44
CA TYR A 80 5.17 -4.08 0.08
C TYR A 80 3.79 -4.22 -0.56
N ARG A 81 3.59 -3.44 -1.63
CA ARG A 81 2.54 -3.60 -2.62
C ARG A 81 3.17 -3.61 -4.01
N LEU A 82 2.93 -4.65 -4.78
CA LEU A 82 3.40 -4.78 -6.16
C LEU A 82 2.29 -4.44 -7.14
N LEU A 83 2.60 -3.55 -8.08
CA LEU A 83 1.80 -3.29 -9.28
C LEU A 83 2.60 -3.66 -10.52
N VAL A 84 1.91 -4.19 -11.53
CA VAL A 84 2.45 -4.48 -12.85
C VAL A 84 1.65 -3.70 -13.89
N ASN A 85 2.31 -2.81 -14.62
CA ASN A 85 1.65 -1.93 -15.59
C ASN A 85 0.44 -1.14 -15.01
N GLY A 86 0.54 -0.72 -13.75
CA GLY A 86 -0.52 -0.01 -13.04
C GLY A 86 -1.62 -0.88 -12.44
N GLN A 87 -1.57 -2.20 -12.65
CA GLN A 87 -2.53 -3.15 -12.10
C GLN A 87 -1.95 -3.85 -10.87
N GLU A 88 -2.76 -4.04 -9.84
CA GLU A 88 -2.34 -4.71 -8.63
C GLU A 88 -2.03 -6.20 -8.87
N ALA A 89 -0.88 -6.65 -8.39
CA ALA A 89 -0.46 -8.02 -8.48
C ALA A 89 -0.51 -8.75 -7.13
N CYS A 90 0.15 -8.22 -6.12
CA CYS A 90 0.13 -8.82 -4.77
C CYS A 90 0.61 -7.86 -3.69
N TRP A 91 0.40 -8.27 -2.45
CA TRP A 91 0.82 -7.61 -1.22
C TRP A 91 1.55 -8.59 -0.32
N GLY A 92 2.52 -8.08 0.41
CA GLY A 92 3.28 -8.88 1.35
C GLY A 92 4.30 -8.08 2.16
N PRO A 93 5.27 -8.78 2.72
CA PRO A 93 5.28 -10.21 2.91
C PRO A 93 4.31 -10.65 4.02
N ALA A 94 4.03 -11.96 4.10
CA ALA A 94 3.45 -12.52 5.31
C ALA A 94 4.39 -12.23 6.49
N ARG A 95 3.83 -12.03 7.70
CA ARG A 95 4.65 -11.75 8.87
C ARG A 95 5.43 -12.97 9.30
N GLY A 96 6.71 -12.78 9.55
CA GLY A 96 7.66 -13.74 10.07
C GLY A 96 8.66 -13.08 11.00
N ASP A 97 9.78 -13.75 11.23
CA ASP A 97 10.95 -13.21 11.89
C ASP A 97 12.18 -13.30 10.97
N LEU A 98 13.35 -12.83 11.43
CA LEU A 98 14.56 -12.81 10.60
C LEU A 98 15.04 -14.20 10.19
N ASN A 99 14.74 -15.24 10.95
CA ASN A 99 15.10 -16.62 10.63
C ASN A 99 14.07 -17.32 9.76
N ARG A 100 12.90 -16.69 9.58
CA ARG A 100 11.80 -17.17 8.75
C ARG A 100 11.10 -15.98 8.10
N TRP A 101 11.78 -15.35 7.13
CA TRP A 101 11.29 -14.19 6.43
C TRP A 101 10.56 -14.60 5.17
N TYR A 102 9.26 -14.40 5.13
CA TYR A 102 8.44 -14.89 4.02
C TYR A 102 8.63 -14.08 2.74
N TYR A 103 8.56 -14.79 1.61
CA TYR A 103 8.38 -14.21 0.29
C TYR A 103 7.14 -14.81 -0.38
N GLU A 104 6.47 -14.03 -1.22
CA GLU A 104 5.40 -14.47 -2.07
C GLU A 104 5.95 -14.89 -3.43
N THR A 105 5.41 -15.99 -3.99
CA THR A 105 5.68 -16.44 -5.35
C THR A 105 4.43 -16.24 -6.18
N VAL A 106 4.52 -15.42 -7.24
CA VAL A 106 3.37 -15.04 -8.06
C VAL A 106 3.70 -15.14 -9.55
N ASP A 107 2.74 -15.60 -10.35
CA ASP A 107 2.81 -15.56 -11.80
C ASP A 107 2.19 -14.27 -12.32
N ILE A 108 3.02 -13.34 -12.77
CA ILE A 108 2.59 -12.03 -13.25
C ILE A 108 2.29 -11.97 -14.75
N ALA A 109 2.45 -13.09 -15.48
CA ALA A 109 2.19 -13.17 -16.93
C ALA A 109 0.80 -12.60 -17.35
N PRO A 110 -0.28 -12.80 -16.59
CA PRO A 110 -1.59 -12.21 -16.92
C PRO A 110 -1.55 -10.69 -17.09
N LEU A 111 -0.70 -9.98 -16.35
CA LEU A 111 -0.58 -8.53 -16.33
C LEU A 111 0.47 -7.99 -17.31
N LEU A 112 1.24 -8.86 -17.95
CA LEU A 112 2.30 -8.50 -18.91
C LEU A 112 1.74 -8.38 -20.33
N ARG A 113 2.49 -7.61 -21.15
CA ARG A 113 2.19 -7.36 -22.56
C ARG A 113 3.46 -7.40 -23.41
N PRO A 114 3.36 -7.58 -24.75
CA PRO A 114 4.48 -7.36 -25.63
C PRO A 114 4.99 -5.91 -25.54
N GLY A 115 6.29 -5.72 -25.73
CA GLY A 115 6.96 -4.42 -25.59
C GLY A 115 7.21 -4.07 -24.13
N GLN A 116 7.19 -2.79 -23.84
CA GLN A 116 7.59 -2.24 -22.56
C GLN A 116 6.61 -2.55 -21.42
N ASN A 117 7.14 -3.03 -20.32
CA ASN A 117 6.45 -3.31 -19.06
C ASN A 117 7.13 -2.61 -17.89
N VAL A 118 6.43 -2.46 -16.79
CA VAL A 118 6.96 -1.92 -15.54
C VAL A 118 6.49 -2.73 -14.33
N LEU A 119 7.43 -3.10 -13.48
CA LEU A 119 7.16 -3.47 -12.09
C LEU A 119 7.28 -2.20 -11.24
N ALA A 120 6.27 -1.94 -10.46
CA ALA A 120 6.17 -0.78 -9.60
C ALA A 120 5.85 -1.23 -8.17
N VAL A 121 6.78 -1.05 -7.24
CA VAL A 121 6.66 -1.58 -5.88
C VAL A 121 6.67 -0.42 -4.88
N THR A 122 5.65 -0.36 -4.05
CA THR A 122 5.68 0.44 -2.83
C THR A 122 6.26 -0.39 -1.71
N VAL A 123 7.25 0.14 -1.01
CA VAL A 123 7.73 -0.41 0.26
C VAL A 123 7.58 0.64 1.32
N TRP A 124 7.11 0.27 2.51
CA TRP A 124 7.07 1.20 3.64
C TRP A 124 7.71 0.60 4.88
N ASN A 125 8.38 1.46 5.62
CA ASN A 125 8.96 1.19 6.91
C ASN A 125 8.35 2.14 7.95
N LEU A 126 7.84 1.60 9.02
CA LEU A 126 7.23 2.38 10.11
C LEU A 126 8.28 2.94 11.09
N GLY A 127 9.54 2.51 10.96
CA GLY A 127 10.61 2.91 11.87
C GLY A 127 10.27 2.57 13.32
N THR A 128 10.53 3.50 14.21
CA THR A 128 10.23 3.35 15.65
C THR A 128 8.74 3.28 15.98
N ARG A 129 7.87 3.49 15.01
CA ARG A 129 6.41 3.45 15.15
C ARG A 129 5.80 2.13 14.66
N SER A 130 6.63 1.13 14.40
CA SER A 130 6.19 -0.21 14.02
C SER A 130 5.36 -0.85 15.13
N PRO A 131 4.29 -1.58 14.78
CA PRO A 131 3.57 -2.38 15.75
C PRO A 131 4.49 -3.46 16.34
N GLY A 132 4.28 -3.83 17.59
CA GLY A 132 5.14 -4.78 18.31
C GLY A 132 5.28 -6.16 17.64
N ALA A 133 4.31 -6.54 16.80
CA ALA A 133 4.37 -7.79 16.04
C ALA A 133 5.07 -7.64 14.67
N GLN A 134 5.53 -6.45 14.30
CA GLN A 134 6.27 -6.21 13.06
C GLN A 134 7.76 -6.29 13.35
N ILE A 135 8.36 -7.44 13.10
CA ILE A 135 9.82 -7.57 13.08
C ILE A 135 10.35 -6.83 11.85
N SER A 136 11.47 -6.18 11.99
CA SER A 136 12.18 -5.45 10.94
C SER A 136 13.68 -5.48 11.20
N ARG A 137 14.45 -5.58 10.13
CA ARG A 137 15.90 -5.37 10.17
C ARG A 137 16.24 -3.98 9.68
N GLN A 138 15.78 -3.65 8.47
CA GLN A 138 15.91 -2.35 7.81
C GLN A 138 15.05 -2.34 6.54
N THR A 139 14.77 -1.17 5.99
CA THR A 139 14.07 -1.06 4.70
C THR A 139 14.79 -1.85 3.61
N GLY A 140 14.06 -2.67 2.89
CA GLY A 140 14.59 -3.43 1.77
C GLY A 140 13.50 -4.00 0.87
N LEU A 141 13.85 -4.20 -0.39
CA LEU A 141 13.04 -4.91 -1.39
C LEU A 141 13.91 -5.97 -2.04
N ILE A 142 13.36 -7.15 -2.26
CA ILE A 142 13.97 -8.18 -3.08
C ILE A 142 12.95 -8.80 -4.03
N VAL A 143 13.35 -8.95 -5.30
CA VAL A 143 12.59 -9.67 -6.34
C VAL A 143 13.56 -10.60 -7.05
N GLN A 144 13.20 -11.88 -7.12
CA GLN A 144 13.98 -12.91 -7.81
C GLN A 144 13.11 -13.65 -8.82
N GLY A 145 13.52 -13.69 -10.06
CA GLY A 145 12.92 -14.52 -11.10
C GLY A 145 13.03 -16.00 -10.80
N ASN A 146 12.04 -16.76 -11.22
CA ASN A 146 11.99 -18.21 -11.00
C ASN A 146 12.92 -18.99 -11.94
N SER A 147 13.21 -18.40 -13.09
CA SER A 147 14.09 -18.96 -14.13
C SER A 147 14.89 -17.85 -14.80
N SER A 148 15.70 -18.19 -15.79
CA SER A 148 16.45 -17.20 -16.59
C SER A 148 15.55 -16.30 -17.44
N VAL A 149 14.30 -16.66 -17.67
CA VAL A 149 13.34 -15.84 -18.41
C VAL A 149 12.98 -14.57 -17.64
N GLU A 150 12.99 -14.65 -16.32
CA GLU A 150 12.64 -13.55 -15.42
C GLU A 150 13.87 -12.82 -14.86
N ASP A 151 15.09 -13.20 -15.24
CA ASP A 151 16.31 -12.63 -14.63
C ASP A 151 16.43 -11.10 -14.80
N ASP A 152 15.85 -10.53 -15.85
CA ASP A 152 15.83 -9.07 -16.09
C ASP A 152 15.12 -8.27 -14.99
N VAL A 153 14.28 -8.91 -14.20
CA VAL A 153 13.56 -8.25 -13.11
C VAL A 153 14.17 -8.53 -11.73
N ASN A 154 15.25 -9.28 -11.65
CA ASN A 154 15.98 -9.47 -10.40
C ASN A 154 16.40 -8.12 -9.83
N THR A 155 16.24 -7.96 -8.51
CA THR A 155 16.64 -6.71 -7.86
C THR A 155 18.15 -6.55 -7.82
N ASP A 156 18.58 -5.41 -8.34
CA ASP A 156 19.95 -4.92 -8.38
C ASP A 156 19.96 -3.39 -8.56
N GLY A 157 21.13 -2.81 -8.87
CA GLY A 157 21.29 -1.38 -9.15
C GLY A 157 20.60 -0.86 -10.41
N SER A 158 19.98 -1.70 -11.23
CA SER A 158 19.18 -1.29 -12.39
C SER A 158 17.74 -0.89 -12.05
N TRP A 159 17.29 -1.17 -10.84
CA TRP A 159 16.05 -0.66 -10.31
C TRP A 159 16.18 0.82 -9.92
N LEU A 160 15.13 1.57 -10.14
CA LEU A 160 15.04 2.96 -9.68
C LEU A 160 14.27 3.03 -8.37
N VAL A 161 14.65 3.99 -7.52
CA VAL A 161 13.98 4.25 -6.24
C VAL A 161 13.71 5.74 -6.06
N LEU A 162 12.59 6.04 -5.40
CA LEU A 162 12.22 7.36 -4.91
C LEU A 162 11.69 7.23 -3.48
N ARG A 163 12.21 7.99 -2.54
CA ARG A 163 11.54 8.24 -1.27
C ARG A 163 10.34 9.14 -1.51
N ASP A 164 9.16 8.67 -1.15
CA ASP A 164 7.90 9.39 -1.39
C ASP A 164 7.65 10.41 -0.27
N GLU A 165 7.99 11.66 -0.52
CA GLU A 165 7.80 12.76 0.43
C GLU A 165 6.35 13.21 0.61
N SER A 166 5.41 12.60 -0.11
CA SER A 166 3.99 12.85 0.11
C SER A 166 3.51 12.26 1.44
N PHE A 167 4.21 11.25 1.97
CA PHE A 167 3.91 10.61 3.24
C PHE A 167 4.68 11.25 4.39
N SER A 168 3.99 11.49 5.48
CA SER A 168 4.59 11.90 6.75
C SER A 168 3.85 11.28 7.93
N PRO A 169 4.54 10.95 9.05
CA PRO A 169 3.88 10.39 10.21
C PRO A 169 2.94 11.41 10.86
N LEU A 170 1.78 10.95 11.30
CA LEU A 170 0.80 11.75 12.02
C LEU A 170 0.99 11.57 13.53
N PHE A 171 1.50 12.61 14.22
CA PHE A 171 1.85 12.52 15.64
C PHE A 171 0.68 12.83 16.60
N ASN A 172 -0.36 13.52 16.13
CA ASN A 172 -1.45 13.99 16.96
C ASN A 172 -2.65 13.02 16.98
N CYS A 173 -2.38 11.73 16.95
CA CYS A 173 -3.43 10.74 17.11
C CYS A 173 -2.94 9.63 18.06
N PRO A 174 -3.86 8.93 18.75
CA PRO A 174 -3.49 7.81 19.59
C PRO A 174 -2.66 6.79 18.85
N GLU A 175 -1.69 6.19 19.51
CA GLU A 175 -0.91 5.07 18.99
C GLU A 175 -1.19 3.83 19.82
N ALA A 176 -1.35 2.72 19.15
CA ALA A 176 -1.41 1.43 19.81
C ALA A 176 -0.26 0.56 19.33
N GLY A 177 0.46 -0.01 20.27
CA GLY A 177 1.61 -0.84 19.98
C GLY A 177 1.33 -2.07 19.11
N TYR A 178 0.07 -2.36 18.81
CA TYR A 178 -0.35 -3.49 17.96
C TYR A 178 -0.72 -3.08 16.52
N ILE A 179 -0.94 -1.79 16.23
CA ILE A 179 -1.29 -1.34 14.85
C ILE A 179 -0.28 -0.38 14.23
N GLY A 180 0.61 0.19 15.02
CA GLY A 180 1.63 1.13 14.54
C GLY A 180 1.13 2.56 14.33
N GLY A 181 1.95 3.36 13.68
CA GLY A 181 1.69 4.77 13.43
C GLY A 181 0.73 5.03 12.26
N HIS A 182 0.28 6.26 12.16
CA HIS A 182 -0.67 6.76 11.16
C HIS A 182 -0.01 7.78 10.26
N ASP A 183 -0.63 8.03 9.09
CA ASP A 183 -0.04 8.81 8.03
C ASP A 183 -0.83 10.09 7.72
N ARG A 184 -0.08 11.11 7.35
CA ARG A 184 -0.58 12.22 6.56
C ARG A 184 -0.06 12.09 5.15
N ILE A 185 -0.96 12.18 4.16
CA ILE A 185 -0.63 12.09 2.75
C ILE A 185 -0.92 13.43 2.08
N ASP A 186 0.11 14.04 1.50
CA ASP A 186 0.01 15.27 0.72
C ASP A 186 -0.11 14.95 -0.77
N GLY A 187 -1.32 15.02 -1.31
CA GLY A 187 -1.59 14.72 -2.72
C GLY A 187 -0.87 15.65 -3.70
N THR A 188 -0.40 16.82 -3.26
CA THR A 188 0.36 17.74 -4.13
C THR A 188 1.78 17.27 -4.40
N LYS A 189 2.32 16.41 -3.53
CA LYS A 189 3.67 15.84 -3.62
C LYS A 189 3.69 14.43 -4.18
N TYR A 190 2.53 13.78 -4.22
CA TYR A 190 2.43 12.39 -4.62
C TYR A 190 2.82 12.21 -6.11
N PRO A 191 3.68 11.25 -6.45
CA PRO A 191 4.14 11.03 -7.83
C PRO A 191 3.06 10.30 -8.66
N TRP A 192 1.98 11.00 -9.00
CA TRP A 192 0.85 10.44 -9.71
C TRP A 192 1.23 9.76 -11.02
N GLY A 193 0.70 8.55 -11.26
CA GLY A 193 0.98 7.74 -12.46
C GLY A 193 2.32 7.00 -12.41
N TRP A 194 3.03 7.06 -11.29
CA TRP A 194 4.34 6.42 -11.12
C TRP A 194 4.34 4.91 -11.41
N GLU A 195 3.20 4.27 -11.30
CA GLU A 195 2.97 2.85 -11.57
C GLU A 195 2.82 2.51 -13.06
N THR A 196 2.79 3.51 -13.95
CA THR A 196 2.61 3.32 -15.39
C THR A 196 3.92 3.35 -16.16
N VAL A 197 3.95 2.71 -17.32
CA VAL A 197 5.12 2.66 -18.20
C VAL A 197 5.55 4.06 -18.68
N GLY A 198 4.58 4.94 -18.97
CA GLY A 198 4.82 6.29 -19.52
C GLY A 198 5.24 7.35 -18.49
N PHE A 199 5.38 6.98 -17.23
CA PHE A 199 5.81 7.93 -16.20
C PHE A 199 7.26 8.35 -16.38
N ASP A 200 7.55 9.65 -16.23
CA ASP A 200 8.91 10.20 -16.26
C ASP A 200 9.60 9.96 -14.90
N ASP A 201 10.44 8.95 -14.85
CA ASP A 201 11.27 8.59 -13.71
C ASP A 201 12.73 9.08 -13.81
N SER A 202 13.02 10.03 -14.71
CA SER A 202 14.38 10.54 -14.93
C SER A 202 15.03 11.21 -13.71
N LYS A 203 14.23 11.61 -12.73
CA LYS A 203 14.68 12.20 -11.47
C LYS A 203 14.82 11.17 -10.32
N TRP A 204 14.56 9.90 -10.59
CA TRP A 204 14.71 8.85 -9.60
C TRP A 204 16.15 8.36 -9.57
N TYR A 205 16.57 7.79 -8.46
CA TYR A 205 17.93 7.31 -8.27
C TYR A 205 18.01 5.81 -8.51
N ALA A 206 19.20 5.33 -8.86
CA ALA A 206 19.48 3.91 -8.86
C ALA A 206 19.38 3.36 -7.43
N ALA A 207 18.68 2.25 -7.27
CA ALA A 207 18.61 1.58 -5.98
C ALA A 207 19.97 1.00 -5.59
N THR A 208 20.26 0.98 -4.30
CA THR A 208 21.51 0.45 -3.76
C THR A 208 21.32 -0.98 -3.30
N GLY A 209 22.03 -1.92 -3.95
CA GLY A 209 22.13 -3.30 -3.51
C GLY A 209 23.07 -3.43 -2.31
N PHE A 210 22.70 -4.25 -1.31
CA PHE A 210 23.54 -4.38 -0.10
C PHE A 210 23.73 -5.82 0.40
N SER A 211 22.87 -6.77 0.03
CA SER A 211 23.00 -8.18 0.44
C SER A 211 22.25 -9.08 -0.52
N PRO A 212 22.79 -10.23 -0.92
CA PRO A 212 22.03 -11.21 -1.71
C PRO A 212 20.91 -11.82 -0.87
N GLY A 213 19.84 -12.29 -1.54
CA GLY A 213 18.83 -13.11 -0.87
C GLY A 213 19.41 -14.45 -0.44
N LYS A 214 19.09 -14.92 0.74
CA LYS A 214 19.54 -16.21 1.27
C LYS A 214 18.38 -17.00 1.84
N THR A 215 18.38 -18.30 1.54
CA THR A 215 17.43 -19.25 2.11
C THR A 215 18.13 -20.11 3.16
N TYR A 216 17.38 -20.95 3.86
CA TYR A 216 17.94 -21.86 4.84
C TYR A 216 19.02 -22.76 4.22
N GLY A 217 20.18 -22.88 4.89
CA GLY A 217 21.30 -23.68 4.42
C GLY A 217 22.18 -23.04 3.35
N ALA A 218 21.91 -21.79 2.94
CA ALA A 218 22.80 -21.05 2.04
C ALA A 218 24.16 -20.78 2.70
N PRO A 219 25.27 -20.69 1.93
CA PRO A 219 26.55 -20.27 2.48
C PRO A 219 26.44 -18.91 3.21
N GLY A 220 26.97 -18.82 4.43
CA GLY A 220 26.86 -17.65 5.29
C GLY A 220 25.42 -17.38 5.77
N TYR A 221 24.61 -18.39 5.84
CA TYR A 221 23.21 -18.31 6.28
C TYR A 221 23.08 -17.70 7.69
N GLY A 222 23.96 -18.07 8.63
CA GLY A 222 23.96 -17.53 9.98
C GLY A 222 24.38 -16.06 10.09
N GLU A 223 24.91 -15.48 9.00
CA GLU A 223 25.29 -14.07 8.89
C GLU A 223 24.25 -13.26 8.09
N SER A 224 23.20 -13.94 7.61
CA SER A 224 22.16 -13.28 6.81
C SER A 224 21.21 -12.47 7.69
N ASP A 225 20.84 -11.31 7.20
CA ASP A 225 19.88 -10.45 7.88
C ASP A 225 18.44 -10.98 7.77
N TRP A 226 18.12 -11.72 6.71
CA TRP A 226 16.81 -12.36 6.47
C TRP A 226 17.01 -13.76 5.89
N ILE A 227 16.38 -14.75 6.48
CA ILE A 227 16.33 -16.11 5.95
C ILE A 227 15.02 -16.29 5.18
N LEU A 228 15.13 -16.22 3.86
CA LEU A 228 13.98 -16.28 2.97
C LEU A 228 13.31 -17.64 3.00
N THR A 229 12.00 -17.64 3.23
CA THR A 229 11.15 -18.83 3.31
C THR A 229 9.92 -18.60 2.41
N PRO A 230 9.52 -19.57 1.58
CA PRO A 230 8.31 -19.42 0.80
C PRO A 230 7.09 -19.31 1.71
N ARG A 231 6.14 -18.44 1.31
CA ARG A 231 4.88 -18.28 2.02
C ARG A 231 4.10 -19.59 2.00
N ASP A 232 3.73 -20.08 3.16
CA ASP A 232 3.04 -21.35 3.38
C ASP A 232 1.55 -21.19 3.79
N ILE A 233 1.06 -19.94 3.83
CA ILE A 233 -0.34 -19.60 4.12
C ILE A 233 -1.00 -18.95 2.90
N PRO A 234 -2.33 -19.02 2.76
CA PRO A 234 -3.03 -18.37 1.65
C PRO A 234 -2.73 -16.89 1.53
N MET A 235 -2.83 -16.36 0.31
CA MET A 235 -2.77 -14.92 0.08
C MET A 235 -3.90 -14.23 0.85
N MET A 236 -3.65 -12.98 1.23
CA MET A 236 -4.66 -12.16 1.90
C MET A 236 -5.84 -11.91 0.95
N GLU A 237 -7.05 -12.15 1.41
CA GLU A 237 -8.26 -11.77 0.70
C GLU A 237 -8.37 -10.24 0.65
N LEU A 238 -8.60 -9.70 -0.55
CA LEU A 238 -8.84 -8.28 -0.79
C LEU A 238 -10.16 -8.15 -1.54
N THR A 239 -11.25 -8.09 -0.79
CA THR A 239 -12.60 -7.91 -1.34
C THR A 239 -13.11 -6.51 -1.02
N GLU A 240 -13.50 -5.75 -2.06
CA GLU A 240 -14.06 -4.42 -1.86
C GLU A 240 -15.33 -4.52 -0.99
N GLN A 241 -15.35 -3.78 0.09
CA GLN A 241 -16.48 -3.65 0.99
C GLN A 241 -16.95 -2.20 1.01
N ARG A 242 -18.28 -2.00 1.02
CA ARG A 242 -18.87 -0.68 1.21
C ARG A 242 -19.39 -0.53 2.62
N LEU A 243 -19.23 0.68 3.15
CA LEU A 243 -19.85 1.05 4.41
C LEU A 243 -21.36 1.00 4.28
N THR A 244 -22.06 0.56 5.31
CA THR A 244 -23.47 0.18 5.24
C THR A 244 -24.42 1.35 5.52
N ALA A 245 -24.02 2.31 6.38
CA ALA A 245 -24.91 3.42 6.76
C ALA A 245 -24.18 4.72 7.10
N VAL A 246 -24.87 5.84 6.91
CA VAL A 246 -24.55 7.14 7.54
C VAL A 246 -25.35 7.23 8.82
N ARG A 247 -24.70 7.22 9.97
CA ARG A 247 -25.34 7.25 11.30
C ARG A 247 -25.56 8.69 11.80
N ARG A 248 -24.67 9.60 11.45
CA ARG A 248 -24.74 11.02 11.86
C ARG A 248 -23.99 11.87 10.84
N GLN A 249 -24.46 13.07 10.62
CA GLN A 249 -23.74 14.09 9.85
C GLN A 249 -23.86 15.45 10.50
N GLN A 250 -22.88 16.31 10.24
CA GLN A 250 -22.88 17.70 10.66
C GLN A 250 -22.27 18.57 9.55
N GLY A 251 -22.85 19.73 9.30
CA GLY A 251 -22.34 20.69 8.31
C GLY A 251 -22.75 20.40 6.86
N LEU A 252 -23.67 19.47 6.61
CA LEU A 252 -24.23 19.18 5.30
C LEU A 252 -25.75 19.44 5.30
N ALA A 253 -26.31 19.84 4.14
CA ALA A 253 -27.73 20.16 4.01
C ALA A 253 -28.63 18.91 4.07
N SER A 254 -28.13 17.75 3.65
CA SER A 254 -28.85 16.47 3.64
C SER A 254 -27.91 15.30 3.85
N LEU A 255 -28.47 14.17 4.30
CA LEU A 255 -27.76 12.89 4.31
C LEU A 255 -27.46 12.46 2.88
N PRO A 256 -26.20 12.20 2.59
CA PRO A 256 -25.82 11.85 1.24
C PRO A 256 -26.09 10.39 0.92
N THR A 257 -26.46 10.12 -0.32
CA THR A 257 -26.60 8.77 -0.89
C THR A 257 -25.27 8.18 -1.37
N PHE A 258 -24.14 8.82 -1.08
CA PHE A 258 -22.82 8.42 -1.59
C PHE A 258 -22.36 7.03 -1.15
N ILE A 259 -22.92 6.49 -0.07
CA ILE A 259 -22.61 5.15 0.44
C ILE A 259 -22.92 4.06 -0.57
N ASP A 260 -24.04 4.19 -1.32
CA ASP A 260 -24.42 3.24 -2.35
C ASP A 260 -23.54 3.31 -3.61
N GLY A 261 -22.61 4.27 -3.66
CA GLY A 261 -21.69 4.46 -4.78
C GLY A 261 -22.31 5.10 -6.03
N ARG A 262 -23.58 5.47 -6.00
CA ARG A 262 -24.28 6.02 -7.17
C ARG A 262 -23.97 7.49 -7.39
N SER A 263 -23.65 8.22 -6.33
CA SER A 263 -23.34 9.63 -6.40
C SER A 263 -22.23 10.04 -5.44
N PRO A 264 -21.39 11.02 -5.81
CA PRO A 264 -20.37 11.53 -4.90
C PRO A 264 -20.97 12.43 -3.81
N LEU A 265 -20.35 12.45 -2.65
CA LEU A 265 -20.58 13.48 -1.66
C LEU A 265 -19.93 14.79 -2.13
N LYS A 266 -20.75 15.80 -2.43
CA LYS A 266 -20.29 17.14 -2.80
C LYS A 266 -20.17 18.01 -1.56
N ILE A 267 -18.96 18.46 -1.24
CA ILE A 267 -18.71 19.37 -0.14
C ILE A 267 -18.43 20.77 -0.73
N PRO A 268 -19.23 21.79 -0.42
CA PRO A 268 -18.99 23.15 -0.90
C PRO A 268 -17.66 23.70 -0.39
N ALA A 269 -17.08 24.65 -1.13
CA ALA A 269 -15.90 25.37 -0.68
C ALA A 269 -16.15 26.06 0.68
N ARG A 270 -15.08 26.09 1.51
CA ARG A 270 -15.12 26.71 2.86
C ARG A 270 -16.13 26.06 3.83
N THR A 271 -16.51 24.83 3.56
CA THR A 271 -17.43 24.07 4.44
C THR A 271 -16.62 23.08 5.28
N LYS A 272 -16.89 23.07 6.58
CA LYS A 272 -16.46 22.00 7.50
C LYS A 272 -17.64 21.05 7.71
N CYS A 273 -17.44 19.78 7.44
CA CYS A 273 -18.46 18.78 7.71
C CYS A 273 -17.84 17.56 8.39
N THR A 274 -18.68 16.81 9.07
CA THR A 274 -18.32 15.50 9.67
C THR A 274 -19.41 14.51 9.30
N VAL A 275 -19.00 13.30 8.93
CA VAL A 275 -19.91 12.21 8.59
C VAL A 275 -19.48 10.97 9.36
N LEU A 276 -20.37 10.43 10.18
CA LEU A 276 -20.18 9.16 10.89
C LEU A 276 -20.70 8.03 10.02
N LEU A 277 -19.79 7.16 9.62
CA LEU A 277 -20.06 6.01 8.75
C LEU A 277 -20.02 4.73 9.58
N ASP A 278 -20.89 3.78 9.26
CA ASP A 278 -20.99 2.49 9.94
C ASP A 278 -20.68 1.37 8.96
N GLN A 279 -19.81 0.45 9.35
CA GLN A 279 -19.53 -0.78 8.61
C GLN A 279 -20.55 -1.88 8.91
N GLY A 280 -21.26 -1.80 10.05
CA GLY A 280 -22.23 -2.79 10.48
C GLY A 280 -21.63 -3.95 11.28
N PHE A 281 -20.34 -4.21 11.15
CA PHE A 281 -19.61 -5.25 11.88
C PHE A 281 -18.16 -4.85 12.11
N LEU A 282 -17.52 -5.49 13.08
CA LEU A 282 -16.09 -5.31 13.33
C LEU A 282 -15.28 -6.03 12.25
N THR A 283 -14.37 -5.32 11.64
CA THR A 283 -13.52 -5.86 10.58
C THR A 283 -12.13 -5.24 10.60
N THR A 284 -11.17 -5.90 9.98
CA THR A 284 -9.89 -5.32 9.58
C THR A 284 -9.97 -4.99 8.10
N ALA A 285 -9.61 -3.76 7.73
CA ALA A 285 -9.72 -3.31 6.35
C ALA A 285 -8.69 -2.23 6.03
N TYR A 286 -8.41 -2.07 4.75
CA TYR A 286 -7.70 -0.91 4.22
C TYR A 286 -8.74 0.09 3.69
N PRO A 287 -8.84 1.30 4.25
CA PRO A 287 -9.79 2.28 3.78
C PRO A 287 -9.37 2.84 2.42
N GLU A 288 -10.30 2.87 1.48
CA GLU A 288 -10.12 3.51 0.18
C GLU A 288 -10.93 4.80 0.11
N LEU A 289 -10.29 5.87 -0.32
CA LEU A 289 -10.90 7.18 -0.47
C LEU A 289 -10.71 7.70 -1.90
N LYS A 290 -11.80 7.83 -2.66
CA LYS A 290 -11.78 8.44 -4.00
C LYS A 290 -12.19 9.91 -3.90
N VAL A 291 -11.30 10.80 -4.33
CA VAL A 291 -11.45 12.26 -4.20
C VAL A 291 -11.21 12.93 -5.53
N SER A 292 -11.96 13.99 -5.84
CA SER A 292 -11.64 14.90 -6.93
C SER A 292 -11.80 16.35 -6.50
N GLY A 293 -10.83 17.19 -6.86
CA GLY A 293 -10.77 18.59 -6.41
C GLY A 293 -10.37 18.72 -4.94
N GLY A 294 -10.65 19.90 -4.35
CA GLY A 294 -10.44 20.13 -2.93
C GLY A 294 -9.04 20.58 -2.53
N LYS A 295 -8.22 21.08 -3.45
CA LYS A 295 -6.90 21.64 -3.11
C LYS A 295 -7.01 22.67 -1.97
N GLY A 296 -6.12 22.50 -0.98
CA GLY A 296 -6.11 23.32 0.22
C GLY A 296 -7.11 22.90 1.29
N SER A 297 -7.85 21.80 1.07
CA SER A 297 -8.68 21.16 2.11
C SER A 297 -7.90 20.06 2.83
N LYS A 298 -8.50 19.56 3.90
CA LYS A 298 -8.02 18.42 4.66
C LYS A 298 -9.15 17.43 4.89
N ILE A 299 -8.92 16.18 4.60
CA ILE A 299 -9.80 15.07 4.91
C ILE A 299 -9.14 14.27 6.02
N LYS A 300 -9.86 14.05 7.12
CA LYS A 300 -9.42 13.20 8.22
C LYS A 300 -10.34 11.98 8.28
N LEU A 301 -9.77 10.79 8.18
CA LEU A 301 -10.45 9.52 8.40
C LEU A 301 -10.12 9.08 9.83
N THR A 302 -11.15 8.94 10.67
CA THR A 302 -10.97 8.47 12.04
C THR A 302 -11.64 7.12 12.19
N TYR A 303 -10.92 6.16 12.77
CA TYR A 303 -11.35 4.76 12.92
C TYR A 303 -11.60 4.47 14.39
N SER A 304 -12.72 3.84 14.70
CA SER A 304 -13.06 3.48 16.07
C SER A 304 -13.95 2.25 16.08
N GLU A 305 -13.67 1.31 16.98
CA GLU A 305 -14.51 0.12 17.18
C GLU A 305 -15.80 0.44 17.95
N ALA A 306 -15.81 1.56 18.68
CA ALA A 306 -16.93 2.03 19.47
C ALA A 306 -16.94 3.54 19.55
N LEU A 307 -18.07 4.13 19.87
CA LEU A 307 -18.18 5.55 20.25
C LEU A 307 -18.11 5.70 21.76
N PHE A 308 -17.52 6.77 22.24
CA PHE A 308 -17.19 6.99 23.64
C PHE A 308 -17.98 8.16 24.22
N ASP A 309 -18.54 7.97 25.41
CA ASP A 309 -19.16 9.04 26.20
C ASP A 309 -18.10 9.93 26.89
N GLU A 310 -18.54 10.92 27.63
CA GLU A 310 -17.67 11.86 28.37
C GLU A 310 -16.77 11.15 29.40
N ARG A 311 -17.23 9.99 29.92
CA ARG A 311 -16.48 9.18 30.89
C ARG A 311 -15.52 8.21 30.23
N GLY A 312 -15.44 8.20 28.88
CA GLY A 312 -14.60 7.28 28.13
C GLY A 312 -15.15 5.85 28.03
N LYS A 313 -16.44 5.63 28.34
CA LYS A 313 -17.07 4.33 28.18
C LYS A 313 -17.52 4.14 26.73
N GLY A 314 -17.00 3.10 26.08
CA GLY A 314 -17.34 2.74 24.70
C GLY A 314 -18.69 2.04 24.57
N ASN A 315 -19.41 2.34 23.48
CA ASN A 315 -20.60 1.62 23.04
C ASN A 315 -20.66 1.63 21.51
N ARG A 316 -20.88 0.45 20.91
CA ARG A 316 -20.96 0.29 19.43
C ARG A 316 -22.33 0.69 18.89
N ASN A 317 -23.39 0.57 19.66
CA ASN A 317 -24.76 0.73 19.20
C ASN A 317 -25.33 2.13 19.43
N GLU A 318 -24.84 2.83 20.46
CA GLU A 318 -25.32 4.15 20.83
C GLU A 318 -24.43 5.24 20.21
N ILE A 319 -25.04 6.19 19.51
CA ILE A 319 -24.32 7.29 18.87
C ILE A 319 -24.59 8.65 19.54
N ASP A 320 -25.73 8.79 20.23
CA ASP A 320 -26.14 10.07 20.84
C ASP A 320 -25.25 10.42 22.02
N GLY A 321 -24.78 11.67 22.05
CA GLY A 321 -23.87 12.15 23.09
C GLY A 321 -22.49 11.50 23.10
N ARG A 322 -22.13 10.74 22.05
CA ARG A 322 -20.86 10.02 21.97
C ARG A 322 -20.00 10.49 20.82
N GLU A 323 -18.69 10.34 20.99
CA GLU A 323 -17.67 10.76 20.04
C GLU A 323 -16.87 9.58 19.50
N CYS A 324 -16.46 9.68 18.24
CA CYS A 324 -15.48 8.78 17.64
C CYS A 324 -14.10 9.18 18.17
N ARG A 325 -13.52 8.35 19.02
CA ARG A 325 -12.17 8.51 19.57
C ARG A 325 -11.34 7.31 19.12
N GLY A 326 -10.39 7.54 18.22
CA GLY A 326 -9.60 6.44 17.67
C GLY A 326 -8.47 6.94 16.79
N PHE A 327 -7.94 6.02 16.04
CA PHE A 327 -6.83 6.23 15.12
C PHE A 327 -7.28 7.04 13.92
N ALA A 328 -6.35 7.74 13.28
CA ALA A 328 -6.74 8.57 12.15
C ALA A 328 -5.61 8.73 11.14
N ASP A 329 -6.00 8.79 9.86
CA ASP A 329 -5.17 9.26 8.77
C ASP A 329 -5.67 10.59 8.22
N GLU A 330 -4.77 11.37 7.63
CA GLU A 330 -5.09 12.64 6.99
C GLU A 330 -4.68 12.62 5.52
N PHE A 331 -5.56 13.13 4.67
CA PHE A 331 -5.29 13.35 3.27
C PHE A 331 -5.48 14.83 2.89
N LEU A 332 -4.48 15.39 2.21
CA LEU A 332 -4.49 16.75 1.67
C LEU A 332 -4.66 16.68 0.15
N PRO A 333 -5.87 16.94 -0.39
CA PRO A 333 -6.14 16.78 -1.82
C PRO A 333 -5.38 17.78 -2.70
N ASP A 334 -5.05 17.36 -3.95
CA ASP A 334 -4.62 18.22 -5.05
C ASP A 334 -5.78 18.55 -6.01
N VAL A 335 -5.53 19.47 -6.97
CA VAL A 335 -6.58 20.03 -7.86
C VAL A 335 -7.08 19.05 -8.91
N LEU A 336 -6.25 18.16 -9.42
CA LEU A 336 -6.44 17.59 -10.75
C LEU A 336 -6.72 16.10 -10.79
N GLN A 337 -6.85 15.40 -9.65
CA GLN A 337 -6.80 13.95 -9.76
C GLN A 337 -7.98 13.26 -9.09
N LYS A 338 -8.55 12.34 -9.85
CA LYS A 338 -9.24 11.21 -9.29
C LYS A 338 -8.20 10.43 -8.49
N TYR A 339 -8.26 10.51 -7.18
CA TYR A 339 -7.54 9.59 -6.33
C TYR A 339 -8.17 8.22 -6.57
N GLN A 340 -7.54 7.45 -7.44
CA GLN A 340 -7.87 6.06 -7.67
C GLN A 340 -6.92 5.22 -6.82
N ASP A 341 -7.51 4.52 -5.89
CA ASP A 341 -6.99 3.32 -5.27
C ASP A 341 -5.63 3.43 -4.56
N LYS A 342 -5.65 4.02 -3.36
CA LYS A 342 -4.62 3.66 -2.40
C LYS A 342 -5.25 3.34 -1.07
N PRO A 343 -5.13 2.09 -0.64
CA PRO A 343 -5.46 1.76 0.72
C PRO A 343 -4.55 2.59 1.62
N PHE A 344 -5.15 3.30 2.53
CA PHE A 344 -4.46 3.67 3.75
C PHE A 344 -4.03 2.37 4.42
N ARG A 345 -2.92 2.34 5.10
CA ARG A 345 -2.35 1.13 5.74
C ARG A 345 -3.34 0.37 6.56
#